data_46569cf7db06080b95f5b9bc40d03193
#
_entry.id   46569cf7db06080b95f5b9bc40d03193
#
_cell.length_a   1.000
_cell.length_b   1.000
_cell.length_c   1.000
_cell.angle_alpha   90.00
_cell.angle_beta   90.00
_cell.angle_gamma   90.00
#
_symmetry.space_group_name_H-M   'P 1'
#
loop_
_entity.id
_entity.type
_entity.pdbx_description
1 polymer ?
#
loop_
_entity_poly.entity_id
_entity_poly.type
_entity_poly.pdbx_seq_one_letter_code
_entity_poly.pdbx_strand_id
1 'polypeptide(L)'
;PVVDSLTNPIFRKEIARDWGGGNSIIGDFQQDVDRFGNTMNSFMKQCCRMAKLYGSVFVFVDNDRTIEAGQKSAIEKRQYPYLYVIKPENVTNYKCDSSGVIREIEFKCGSTYSKSFAGYKVMMDTDTWKWTPTDWQVTRHDGVVEKGKNNLGFIPVVPVFGTEHENGDLLPLSPMISIARTNLTIYNLSSELRELLRNQAFSILCYPVTEGVPIDKALSSIKVGTNDMLLFDGEVGARPFFIAPEASQAQLLQSEIQRLIDDVYRQASLSSVTAVETKASGVAKQWDFENTNQVLADMAENLEVAEKKIMKYWSAYFGEEIDYKVIYPRDFGI
;
A
#
# COMPACT_ATOMS: atom_id res chain seq x y z
N PRO A 1 -7.41 1.60 4.17
CA PRO A 1 -8.81 1.18 3.91
C PRO A 1 -9.06 0.93 2.43
N VAL A 2 -8.83 1.90 1.51
CA VAL A 2 -9.11 1.75 0.06
C VAL A 2 -8.44 0.52 -0.53
N VAL A 3 -7.14 0.32 -0.29
CA VAL A 3 -6.40 -0.85 -0.78
C VAL A 3 -6.96 -2.16 -0.22
N ASP A 4 -7.39 -2.16 1.03
CA ASP A 4 -7.99 -3.34 1.66
C ASP A 4 -9.37 -3.65 1.04
N SER A 5 -10.17 -2.62 0.74
CA SER A 5 -11.46 -2.79 0.04
C SER A 5 -11.30 -3.35 -1.37
N LEU A 6 -10.18 -3.04 -2.05
CA LEU A 6 -9.84 -3.59 -3.36
C LEU A 6 -9.11 -4.95 -3.31
N THR A 7 -8.63 -5.37 -2.16
CA THR A 7 -7.88 -6.63 -2.03
C THR A 7 -8.73 -7.74 -1.39
N ASN A 8 -9.40 -7.42 -0.28
CA ASN A 8 -10.11 -8.44 0.52
C ASN A 8 -11.16 -9.24 -0.26
N PRO A 9 -11.96 -8.65 -1.17
CA PRO A 9 -12.95 -9.42 -1.92
C PRO A 9 -12.34 -10.54 -2.75
N ILE A 10 -11.15 -10.34 -3.34
CA ILE A 10 -10.45 -11.32 -4.18
C ILE A 10 -10.11 -12.59 -3.37
N PHE A 11 -9.76 -12.41 -2.09
CA PHE A 11 -9.34 -13.50 -1.19
C PHE A 11 -10.45 -13.98 -0.24
N ARG A 12 -11.68 -13.51 -0.44
CA ARG A 12 -12.83 -13.91 0.39
C ARG A 12 -13.33 -15.31 0.04
N LYS A 13 -13.36 -15.64 -1.25
CA LYS A 13 -13.71 -16.97 -1.74
C LYS A 13 -12.45 -17.82 -1.83
N GLU A 14 -12.60 -19.13 -1.77
CA GLU A 14 -11.50 -20.07 -1.94
C GLU A 14 -10.92 -19.96 -3.36
N ILE A 15 -9.60 -19.91 -3.43
CA ILE A 15 -8.86 -19.92 -4.70
C ILE A 15 -8.60 -21.40 -5.05
N ALA A 16 -9.14 -21.83 -6.18
CA ALA A 16 -8.95 -23.21 -6.62
C ALA A 16 -7.52 -23.40 -7.16
N ARG A 17 -6.79 -24.34 -6.55
CA ARG A 17 -5.43 -24.72 -6.94
C ARG A 17 -5.37 -26.21 -7.18
N ASP A 18 -4.86 -26.63 -8.36
CA ASP A 18 -4.70 -28.02 -8.72
C ASP A 18 -3.30 -28.24 -9.30
N TRP A 19 -2.62 -29.25 -8.81
CA TRP A 19 -1.26 -29.67 -9.23
C TRP A 19 -1.15 -31.15 -9.51
N GLY A 20 -2.26 -31.82 -9.86
CA GLY A 20 -2.25 -33.22 -10.30
C GLY A 20 -2.04 -34.27 -9.20
N GLY A 21 -2.27 -33.93 -7.93
CA GLY A 21 -2.54 -34.87 -6.83
C GLY A 21 -1.43 -35.79 -6.34
N GLY A 22 -0.20 -35.70 -6.83
CA GLY A 22 0.87 -36.66 -6.49
C GLY A 22 2.07 -36.10 -5.73
N ASN A 23 2.19 -34.79 -5.56
CA ASN A 23 3.41 -34.20 -5.03
C ASN A 23 3.18 -33.57 -3.65
N SER A 24 3.58 -34.29 -2.60
CA SER A 24 3.47 -33.81 -1.21
C SER A 24 4.28 -32.55 -0.95
N ILE A 25 5.39 -32.32 -1.70
CA ILE A 25 6.24 -31.14 -1.55
C ILE A 25 5.48 -29.85 -1.87
N ILE A 26 4.63 -29.87 -2.90
CA ILE A 26 3.84 -28.70 -3.29
C ILE A 26 2.83 -28.38 -2.19
N GLY A 27 2.21 -29.41 -1.60
CA GLY A 27 1.29 -29.23 -0.46
C GLY A 27 1.98 -28.56 0.72
N ASP A 28 3.19 -29.02 1.09
CA ASP A 28 3.97 -28.43 2.17
C ASP A 28 4.41 -26.99 1.84
N PHE A 29 4.88 -26.78 0.60
CA PHE A 29 5.23 -25.44 0.12
C PHE A 29 4.04 -24.46 0.17
N GLN A 30 2.84 -24.89 -0.20
CA GLN A 30 1.63 -24.05 -0.15
C GLN A 30 1.29 -23.58 1.27
N GLN A 31 1.74 -24.31 2.30
CA GLN A 31 1.51 -23.93 3.72
C GLN A 31 2.57 -22.97 4.27
N ASP A 32 3.78 -22.95 3.66
CA ASP A 32 4.87 -22.07 4.09
C ASP A 32 5.75 -21.71 2.88
N VAL A 33 5.33 -20.67 2.13
CA VAL A 33 6.00 -20.30 0.87
C VAL A 33 7.25 -19.45 1.06
N ASP A 34 7.38 -18.77 2.20
CA ASP A 34 8.43 -17.78 2.48
C ASP A 34 9.34 -18.16 3.65
N ARG A 35 9.16 -19.34 4.23
CA ARG A 35 9.83 -19.84 5.45
C ARG A 35 9.51 -19.07 6.73
N PHE A 36 8.50 -18.19 6.69
CA PHE A 36 7.98 -17.45 7.85
C PHE A 36 6.59 -17.93 8.28
N GLY A 37 6.10 -19.02 7.68
CA GLY A 37 4.78 -19.59 7.97
C GLY A 37 3.63 -18.95 7.17
N ASN A 38 3.92 -18.17 6.15
CA ASN A 38 2.87 -17.63 5.30
C ASN A 38 2.42 -18.66 4.26
N THR A 39 1.12 -18.90 4.20
CA THR A 39 0.52 -19.71 3.14
C THR A 39 0.58 -18.97 1.80
N MET A 40 0.49 -19.71 0.69
CA MET A 40 0.41 -19.10 -0.65
C MET A 40 -0.71 -18.05 -0.72
N ASN A 41 -1.84 -18.31 -0.09
CA ASN A 41 -2.97 -17.37 -0.05
C ASN A 41 -2.62 -16.06 0.67
N SER A 42 -1.98 -16.16 1.84
CA SER A 42 -1.53 -14.99 2.62
C SER A 42 -0.46 -14.21 1.87
N PHE A 43 0.49 -14.90 1.26
CA PHE A 43 1.58 -14.31 0.49
C PHE A 43 1.06 -13.56 -0.76
N MET A 44 0.19 -14.20 -1.56
CA MET A 44 -0.40 -13.56 -2.74
C MET A 44 -1.31 -12.39 -2.38
N LYS A 45 -2.01 -12.46 -1.24
CA LYS A 45 -2.77 -11.32 -0.69
C LYS A 45 -1.85 -10.14 -0.36
N GLN A 46 -0.69 -10.40 0.24
CA GLN A 46 0.31 -9.38 0.51
C GLN A 46 0.86 -8.77 -0.80
N CYS A 47 1.17 -9.61 -1.79
CA CYS A 47 1.60 -9.15 -3.12
C CYS A 47 0.54 -8.25 -3.78
N CYS A 48 -0.73 -8.63 -3.73
CA CYS A 48 -1.85 -7.84 -4.23
C CYS A 48 -1.91 -6.45 -3.59
N ARG A 49 -1.83 -6.37 -2.25
CA ARG A 49 -1.82 -5.09 -1.52
C ARG A 49 -0.64 -4.21 -1.93
N MET A 50 0.55 -4.79 -2.01
CA MET A 50 1.76 -4.06 -2.41
C MET A 50 1.70 -3.63 -3.88
N ALA A 51 1.24 -4.48 -4.79
CA ALA A 51 1.10 -4.14 -6.20
C ALA A 51 0.10 -2.98 -6.40
N LYS A 52 -1.02 -2.95 -5.68
CA LYS A 52 -1.95 -1.81 -5.70
C LYS A 52 -1.32 -0.53 -5.14
N LEU A 53 -0.48 -0.63 -4.11
CA LEU A 53 0.18 0.54 -3.50
C LEU A 53 1.31 1.10 -4.36
N TYR A 54 2.14 0.24 -4.95
CA TYR A 54 3.36 0.64 -5.65
C TYR A 54 3.23 0.67 -7.18
N GLY A 55 2.17 0.08 -7.74
CA GLY A 55 2.01 -0.15 -9.18
C GLY A 55 2.46 -1.54 -9.61
N SER A 56 3.58 -2.01 -9.07
CA SER A 56 4.09 -3.38 -9.22
C SER A 56 4.86 -3.81 -7.98
N VAL A 57 5.06 -5.13 -7.83
CA VAL A 57 6.04 -5.73 -6.92
C VAL A 57 6.68 -6.92 -7.60
N PHE A 58 7.83 -7.34 -7.12
CA PHE A 58 8.57 -8.46 -7.70
C PHE A 58 8.61 -9.60 -6.70
N VAL A 59 8.18 -10.78 -7.14
CA VAL A 59 8.33 -12.01 -6.36
C VAL A 59 9.57 -12.72 -6.88
N PHE A 60 10.54 -12.91 -6.00
CA PHE A 60 11.73 -13.70 -6.29
C PHE A 60 11.52 -15.12 -5.81
N VAL A 61 11.83 -16.09 -6.66
CA VAL A 61 11.86 -17.50 -6.31
C VAL A 61 13.32 -17.86 -6.07
N ASP A 62 13.69 -18.13 -4.84
CA ASP A 62 15.08 -18.43 -4.45
C ASP A 62 15.20 -19.84 -3.87
N ASN A 63 16.41 -20.38 -3.86
CA ASN A 63 16.71 -21.65 -3.25
C ASN A 63 18.04 -21.58 -2.50
N ASP A 64 18.20 -22.37 -1.44
CA ASP A 64 19.47 -22.44 -0.73
C ASP A 64 20.53 -23.08 -1.63
N ARG A 65 21.66 -22.40 -1.74
CA ARG A 65 22.78 -22.77 -2.63
C ARG A 65 23.53 -24.02 -2.20
N THR A 66 23.27 -24.47 -0.98
CA THR A 66 23.92 -25.64 -0.36
C THR A 66 23.21 -26.96 -0.63
N ILE A 67 22.11 -26.95 -1.41
CA ILE A 67 21.32 -28.15 -1.63
C ILE A 67 21.79 -28.83 -2.92
N GLU A 68 22.48 -29.94 -2.76
CA GLU A 68 22.62 -30.92 -3.85
C GLU A 68 21.23 -31.49 -4.16
N ALA A 69 20.89 -31.50 -5.44
CA ALA A 69 19.58 -31.90 -5.94
C ALA A 69 19.28 -33.41 -5.66
N GLY A 70 18.72 -33.65 -4.48
CA GLY A 70 18.18 -34.96 -4.09
C GLY A 70 16.79 -34.75 -3.46
N GLN A 71 15.73 -35.06 -4.20
CA GLN A 71 14.35 -34.84 -3.81
C GLN A 71 13.99 -35.32 -2.39
N LYS A 72 14.45 -36.49 -1.95
CA LYS A 72 14.10 -37.03 -0.64
C LYS A 72 14.69 -36.28 0.54
N SER A 73 15.93 -35.79 0.43
CA SER A 73 16.57 -35.04 1.51
C SER A 73 16.01 -33.60 1.64
N ALA A 74 15.53 -33.04 0.53
CA ALA A 74 14.92 -31.72 0.52
C ALA A 74 13.56 -31.70 1.25
N ILE A 75 12.76 -32.76 1.10
CA ILE A 75 11.48 -32.94 1.78
C ILE A 75 11.68 -33.08 3.29
N GLU A 76 12.57 -33.99 3.71
CA GLU A 76 12.83 -34.30 5.13
C GLU A 76 13.39 -33.10 5.91
N LYS A 77 14.16 -32.23 5.24
CA LYS A 77 14.79 -31.04 5.83
C LYS A 77 14.02 -29.74 5.59
N ARG A 78 12.83 -29.77 4.94
CA ARG A 78 12.09 -28.58 4.49
C ARG A 78 12.93 -27.63 3.63
N GLN A 79 13.79 -28.17 2.80
CA GLN A 79 14.72 -27.42 1.95
C GLN A 79 14.14 -27.36 0.52
N TYR A 80 13.07 -26.65 0.32
CA TYR A 80 12.49 -26.33 -1.00
C TYR A 80 12.67 -24.86 -1.34
N PRO A 81 12.57 -24.47 -2.62
CA PRO A 81 12.63 -23.07 -3.01
C PRO A 81 11.56 -22.26 -2.29
N TYR A 82 11.89 -21.04 -1.93
CA TYR A 82 11.04 -20.14 -1.17
C TYR A 82 10.83 -18.81 -1.91
N LEU A 83 9.82 -18.06 -1.50
CA LEU A 83 9.46 -16.80 -2.11
C LEU A 83 9.81 -15.64 -1.20
N TYR A 84 10.22 -14.52 -1.78
CA TYR A 84 10.25 -13.25 -1.10
C TYR A 84 9.86 -12.10 -2.03
N VAL A 85 9.38 -11.01 -1.44
CA VAL A 85 8.90 -9.85 -2.18
C VAL A 85 9.97 -8.77 -2.21
N ILE A 86 10.26 -8.27 -3.41
CA ILE A 86 11.11 -7.09 -3.62
C ILE A 86 10.18 -5.94 -4.00
N LYS A 87 10.27 -4.86 -3.25
CA LYS A 87 9.52 -3.64 -3.54
C LYS A 87 10.19 -2.86 -4.68
N PRO A 88 9.42 -2.09 -5.48
CA PRO A 88 9.98 -1.27 -6.56
C PRO A 88 11.08 -0.31 -6.11
N GLU A 89 10.95 0.26 -4.92
CA GLU A 89 11.94 1.17 -4.32
C GLU A 89 13.33 0.53 -4.12
N ASN A 90 13.38 -0.80 -4.05
CA ASN A 90 14.60 -1.57 -3.90
C ASN A 90 15.20 -1.99 -5.25
N VAL A 91 14.47 -1.88 -6.35
CA VAL A 91 15.00 -2.17 -7.70
C VAL A 91 15.80 -0.97 -8.17
N THR A 92 17.11 -1.16 -8.36
CA THR A 92 18.03 -0.10 -8.76
C THR A 92 18.21 -0.02 -10.26
N ASN A 93 18.14 -1.16 -10.95
CA ASN A 93 18.27 -1.23 -12.40
C ASN A 93 17.58 -2.48 -12.96
N TYR A 94 17.05 -2.40 -14.17
CA TYR A 94 16.56 -3.56 -14.91
C TYR A 94 16.71 -3.34 -16.42
N LYS A 95 16.79 -4.47 -17.16
CA LYS A 95 16.75 -4.49 -18.62
C LYS A 95 15.82 -5.58 -19.09
N CYS A 96 14.92 -5.24 -20.00
CA CYS A 96 14.05 -6.18 -20.71
C CYS A 96 14.43 -6.23 -22.18
N ASP A 97 14.17 -7.37 -22.80
CA ASP A 97 14.19 -7.46 -24.25
C ASP A 97 12.92 -6.92 -24.89
N SER A 98 12.85 -6.91 -26.23
CA SER A 98 11.68 -6.45 -26.98
C SER A 98 10.41 -7.27 -26.73
N SER A 99 10.50 -8.43 -26.11
CA SER A 99 9.39 -9.30 -25.72
C SER A 99 8.96 -9.09 -24.27
N GLY A 100 9.57 -8.13 -23.55
CA GLY A 100 9.29 -7.87 -22.14
C GLY A 100 9.92 -8.86 -21.17
N VAL A 101 10.82 -9.75 -21.65
CA VAL A 101 11.53 -10.71 -20.78
C VAL A 101 12.70 -10.02 -20.08
N ILE A 102 12.78 -10.19 -18.77
CA ILE A 102 13.84 -9.61 -17.94
C ILE A 102 15.17 -10.27 -18.28
N ARG A 103 16.16 -9.48 -18.74
CA ARG A 103 17.51 -9.90 -19.07
C ARG A 103 18.55 -9.51 -18.02
N GLU A 104 18.26 -8.51 -17.25
CA GLU A 104 19.09 -8.10 -16.12
C GLU A 104 18.17 -7.46 -15.08
N ILE A 105 18.39 -7.75 -13.81
CA ILE A 105 17.77 -7.04 -12.70
C ILE A 105 18.78 -6.84 -11.59
N GLU A 106 18.78 -5.63 -11.01
CA GLU A 106 19.58 -5.29 -9.86
C GLU A 106 18.70 -4.71 -8.78
N PHE A 107 18.83 -5.22 -7.56
CA PHE A 107 18.00 -4.79 -6.43
C PHE A 107 18.76 -4.86 -5.11
N LYS A 108 18.30 -4.08 -4.15
CA LYS A 108 18.79 -4.07 -2.77
C LYS A 108 17.93 -4.96 -1.91
N CYS A 109 18.57 -5.81 -1.12
CA CYS A 109 17.91 -6.65 -0.13
C CYS A 109 18.58 -6.45 1.23
N GLY A 110 17.77 -6.30 2.28
CA GLY A 110 18.32 -6.19 3.64
C GLY A 110 18.89 -7.51 4.12
N SER A 111 20.15 -7.52 4.56
CA SER A 111 20.81 -8.70 5.13
C SER A 111 20.62 -8.79 6.65
N THR A 112 20.42 -7.67 7.33
CA THR A 112 20.19 -7.62 8.78
C THR A 112 19.24 -6.50 9.17
N TYR A 113 18.34 -6.82 10.12
CA TYR A 113 17.50 -5.83 10.78
C TYR A 113 17.96 -5.65 12.23
N SER A 114 18.48 -4.48 12.57
CA SER A 114 18.63 -4.12 13.98
C SER A 114 17.63 -3.03 14.35
N LYS A 115 16.75 -3.32 15.30
CA LYS A 115 15.81 -2.35 15.85
C LYS A 115 16.32 -1.87 17.19
N SER A 116 16.82 -0.63 17.26
CA SER A 116 17.13 0.00 18.53
C SER A 116 15.84 0.49 19.19
N PHE A 117 15.55 0.01 20.39
CA PHE A 117 14.34 0.36 21.15
C PHE A 117 14.34 1.82 21.64
N ALA A 118 15.50 2.48 21.70
CA ALA A 118 15.66 3.82 22.26
C ALA A 118 15.63 4.98 21.25
N GLY A 119 15.33 4.73 19.98
CA GLY A 119 15.31 5.83 19.03
C GLY A 119 15.19 5.39 17.58
N TYR A 120 14.12 4.78 17.19
CA TYR A 120 13.66 4.58 15.78
C TYR A 120 14.76 4.51 14.68
N LYS A 121 15.98 4.15 15.00
CA LYS A 121 17.02 3.88 14.02
C LYS A 121 16.91 2.42 13.61
N VAL A 122 16.28 2.19 12.47
CA VAL A 122 16.41 0.93 11.74
C VAL A 122 17.74 1.02 10.98
N MET A 123 18.78 0.38 11.49
CA MET A 123 19.98 0.15 10.68
C MET A 123 19.69 -1.05 9.78
N MET A 124 19.66 -0.80 8.49
CA MET A 124 19.54 -1.86 7.47
C MET A 124 20.89 -1.97 6.77
N ASP A 125 21.57 -3.07 7.02
CA ASP A 125 22.66 -3.48 6.15
C ASP A 125 22.00 -4.01 4.87
N THR A 126 22.31 -3.41 3.73
CA THR A 126 21.72 -3.78 2.46
C THR A 126 22.77 -4.34 1.53
N ASP A 127 22.53 -5.57 1.06
CA ASP A 127 23.30 -6.18 0.00
C ASP A 127 22.67 -5.82 -1.36
N THR A 128 23.51 -5.63 -2.36
CA THR A 128 23.05 -5.37 -3.73
C THR A 128 23.18 -6.65 -4.54
N TRP A 129 22.06 -7.13 -5.06
CA TRP A 129 21.96 -8.32 -5.88
C TRP A 129 21.81 -7.94 -7.34
N LYS A 130 22.60 -8.57 -8.19
CA LYS A 130 22.49 -8.46 -9.63
C LYS A 130 22.31 -9.86 -10.24
N TRP A 131 21.27 -10.02 -11.04
CA TRP A 131 20.94 -11.25 -11.72
C TRP A 131 20.89 -11.09 -13.22
N THR A 132 21.45 -12.09 -13.92
CA THR A 132 21.33 -12.31 -15.37
C THR A 132 20.84 -13.73 -15.62
N PRO A 133 20.45 -14.11 -16.84
CA PRO A 133 20.07 -15.48 -17.15
C PRO A 133 21.19 -16.51 -16.91
N THR A 134 22.46 -16.10 -16.92
CA THR A 134 23.64 -16.97 -16.80
C THR A 134 24.36 -16.87 -15.48
N ASP A 135 24.30 -15.71 -14.84
CA ASP A 135 25.12 -15.42 -13.66
C ASP A 135 24.34 -14.62 -12.62
N TRP A 136 24.79 -14.71 -11.37
CA TRP A 136 24.37 -13.82 -10.31
C TRP A 136 25.61 -13.24 -9.59
N GLN A 137 25.42 -12.04 -9.04
CA GLN A 137 26.41 -11.37 -8.22
C GLN A 137 25.72 -10.74 -7.01
N VAL A 138 26.34 -10.87 -5.85
CA VAL A 138 25.95 -10.10 -4.66
C VAL A 138 27.13 -9.26 -4.21
N THR A 139 26.85 -8.00 -3.96
CA THR A 139 27.78 -7.07 -3.31
C THR A 139 27.25 -6.82 -1.92
N ARG A 140 27.97 -7.32 -0.92
CA ARG A 140 27.65 -7.18 0.49
C ARG A 140 27.83 -5.74 0.95
N HIS A 141 27.19 -5.38 2.05
CA HIS A 141 27.31 -4.03 2.66
C HIS A 141 28.75 -3.67 3.04
N ASP A 142 29.60 -4.66 3.35
CA ASP A 142 31.02 -4.50 3.66
C ASP A 142 31.93 -4.42 2.41
N GLY A 143 31.34 -4.45 1.21
CA GLY A 143 32.05 -4.40 -0.08
C GLY A 143 32.53 -5.75 -0.60
N VAL A 144 32.31 -6.84 0.11
CA VAL A 144 32.63 -8.20 -0.38
C VAL A 144 31.73 -8.53 -1.55
N VAL A 145 32.33 -9.05 -2.63
CA VAL A 145 31.62 -9.42 -3.86
C VAL A 145 31.68 -10.93 -4.03
N GLU A 146 30.50 -11.55 -4.03
CA GLU A 146 30.34 -12.97 -4.35
C GLU A 146 29.67 -13.11 -5.72
N LYS A 147 30.05 -14.11 -6.49
CA LYS A 147 29.50 -14.39 -7.83
C LYS A 147 29.28 -15.88 -7.99
N GLY A 148 28.29 -16.22 -8.81
CA GLY A 148 28.02 -17.60 -9.16
C GLY A 148 27.24 -17.73 -10.46
N LYS A 149 27.11 -18.98 -10.94
CA LYS A 149 26.34 -19.26 -12.14
C LYS A 149 24.86 -19.42 -11.83
N ASN A 150 24.03 -18.91 -12.71
CA ASN A 150 22.59 -19.16 -12.71
C ASN A 150 22.32 -20.33 -13.67
N ASN A 151 22.03 -21.50 -13.11
CA ASN A 151 21.81 -22.72 -13.90
C ASN A 151 20.38 -22.84 -14.45
N LEU A 152 19.49 -21.90 -14.13
CA LEU A 152 18.10 -21.93 -14.58
C LEU A 152 17.93 -21.44 -16.03
N GLY A 153 18.89 -20.66 -16.55
CA GLY A 153 18.81 -20.07 -17.89
C GLY A 153 17.83 -18.88 -17.99
N PHE A 154 17.19 -18.49 -16.90
CA PHE A 154 16.32 -17.33 -16.78
C PHE A 154 16.47 -16.68 -15.39
N ILE A 155 15.97 -15.47 -15.23
CA ILE A 155 15.97 -14.80 -13.92
C ILE A 155 14.69 -15.19 -13.17
N PRO A 156 14.77 -15.80 -11.97
CA PRO A 156 13.61 -16.30 -11.25
C PRO A 156 12.84 -15.19 -10.52
N VAL A 157 12.49 -14.15 -11.25
CA VAL A 157 11.73 -12.98 -10.79
C VAL A 157 10.42 -12.87 -11.54
N VAL A 158 9.33 -12.75 -10.82
CA VAL A 158 7.99 -12.56 -11.38
C VAL A 158 7.44 -11.22 -10.96
N PRO A 159 7.23 -10.28 -11.89
CA PRO A 159 6.53 -9.05 -11.58
C PRO A 159 5.03 -9.35 -11.37
N VAL A 160 4.47 -8.74 -10.34
CA VAL A 160 3.03 -8.73 -10.04
C VAL A 160 2.56 -7.31 -10.21
N PHE A 161 1.72 -7.06 -11.20
CA PHE A 161 1.24 -5.72 -11.53
C PHE A 161 -0.08 -5.39 -10.84
N GLY A 162 -0.18 -4.18 -10.31
CA GLY A 162 -1.39 -3.65 -9.68
C GLY A 162 -2.29 -2.85 -10.65
N THR A 163 -1.80 -2.63 -11.87
CA THR A 163 -2.44 -1.85 -12.93
C THR A 163 -2.01 -2.38 -14.30
N GLU A 164 -2.66 -1.92 -15.35
CA GLU A 164 -2.17 -2.11 -16.70
C GLU A 164 -0.78 -1.47 -16.88
N HIS A 165 0.04 -2.06 -17.72
CA HIS A 165 1.41 -1.64 -17.97
C HIS A 165 1.78 -1.85 -19.43
N GLU A 166 2.71 -1.05 -19.92
CA GLU A 166 3.29 -1.21 -21.26
C GLU A 166 4.32 -2.35 -21.27
N ASN A 167 4.50 -2.98 -22.42
CA ASN A 167 5.51 -4.03 -22.59
C ASN A 167 6.91 -3.49 -22.26
N GLY A 168 7.57 -4.15 -21.29
CA GLY A 168 8.91 -3.78 -20.83
C GLY A 168 8.93 -2.74 -19.71
N ASP A 169 7.80 -2.11 -19.38
CA ASP A 169 7.71 -1.28 -18.17
C ASP A 169 7.44 -2.15 -16.94
N LEU A 170 8.46 -2.36 -16.13
CA LEU A 170 8.37 -3.12 -14.89
C LEU A 170 7.98 -2.28 -13.68
N LEU A 171 8.01 -0.95 -13.81
CA LEU A 171 7.76 0.00 -12.72
C LEU A 171 6.65 1.00 -13.08
N PRO A 172 5.44 0.51 -13.42
CA PRO A 172 4.32 1.39 -13.73
C PRO A 172 3.95 2.26 -12.53
N LEU A 173 3.38 3.41 -12.81
CA LEU A 173 2.90 4.30 -11.76
C LEU A 173 1.80 3.63 -10.93
N SER A 174 1.84 3.88 -9.62
CA SER A 174 0.81 3.37 -8.72
C SER A 174 -0.58 3.87 -9.12
N PRO A 175 -1.59 2.99 -9.20
CA PRO A 175 -2.98 3.40 -9.39
C PRO A 175 -3.51 4.23 -8.22
N MET A 176 -2.81 4.23 -7.08
CA MET A 176 -3.20 4.98 -5.88
C MET A 176 -2.60 6.40 -5.84
N ILE A 177 -1.84 6.84 -6.85
CA ILE A 177 -1.12 8.13 -6.80
C ILE A 177 -2.05 9.35 -6.69
N SER A 178 -3.16 9.36 -7.44
CA SER A 178 -4.16 10.41 -7.37
C SER A 178 -4.87 10.42 -6.01
N ILE A 179 -5.24 9.24 -5.52
CA ILE A 179 -5.85 9.05 -4.19
C ILE A 179 -4.90 9.53 -3.09
N ALA A 180 -3.61 9.21 -3.17
CA ALA A 180 -2.62 9.66 -2.21
C ALA A 180 -2.49 11.19 -2.17
N ARG A 181 -2.53 11.86 -3.32
CA ARG A 181 -2.52 13.33 -3.42
C ARG A 181 -3.77 13.95 -2.80
N THR A 182 -4.95 13.42 -3.12
CA THR A 182 -6.22 13.87 -2.52
C THR A 182 -6.21 13.65 -1.00
N ASN A 183 -5.70 12.51 -0.53
CA ASN A 183 -5.58 12.23 0.91
C ASN A 183 -4.64 13.21 1.63
N LEU A 184 -3.56 13.65 0.99
CA LEU A 184 -2.68 14.68 1.53
C LEU A 184 -3.41 16.03 1.66
N THR A 185 -4.24 16.39 0.68
CA THR A 185 -5.08 17.59 0.75
C THR A 185 -6.09 17.50 1.90
N ILE A 186 -6.77 16.35 2.06
CA ILE A 186 -7.67 16.09 3.19
C ILE A 186 -6.95 16.25 4.53
N TYR A 187 -5.72 15.73 4.64
CA TYR A 187 -4.91 15.85 5.86
C TYR A 187 -4.62 17.32 6.19
N ASN A 188 -4.20 18.12 5.21
CA ASN A 188 -3.93 19.55 5.39
C ASN A 188 -5.17 20.32 5.80
N LEU A 189 -6.28 20.17 5.07
CA LEU A 189 -7.56 20.82 5.40
C LEU A 189 -8.10 20.40 6.77
N SER A 190 -7.92 19.12 7.14
CA SER A 190 -8.31 18.64 8.48
C SER A 190 -7.47 19.27 9.58
N SER A 191 -6.20 19.57 9.31
CA SER A 191 -5.32 20.28 10.25
C SER A 191 -5.75 21.74 10.41
N GLU A 192 -6.06 22.42 9.30
CA GLU A 192 -6.60 23.78 9.29
C GLU A 192 -7.94 23.85 10.02
N LEU A 193 -8.84 22.92 9.77
CA LEU A 193 -10.13 22.84 10.47
C LEU A 193 -9.94 22.68 11.98
N ARG A 194 -9.00 21.83 12.41
CA ARG A 194 -8.70 21.65 13.85
C ARG A 194 -8.14 22.91 14.48
N GLU A 195 -7.26 23.61 13.77
CA GLU A 195 -6.71 24.89 14.24
C GLU A 195 -7.81 25.96 14.33
N LEU A 196 -8.64 26.07 13.30
CA LEU A 196 -9.77 26.97 13.27
C LEU A 196 -10.74 26.68 14.43
N LEU A 197 -11.13 25.43 14.63
CA LEU A 197 -12.00 25.03 15.74
C LEU A 197 -11.36 25.31 17.10
N ARG A 198 -10.05 25.11 17.26
CA ARG A 198 -9.32 25.41 18.48
C ARG A 198 -9.34 26.89 18.79
N ASN A 199 -9.20 27.76 17.78
CA ASN A 199 -9.17 29.20 17.95
C ASN A 199 -10.58 29.79 18.09
N GLN A 200 -11.59 29.15 17.48
CA GLN A 200 -12.99 29.63 17.48
C GLN A 200 -13.89 28.97 18.54
N ALA A 201 -13.39 27.93 19.23
CA ALA A 201 -14.20 27.19 20.20
C ALA A 201 -14.64 28.05 21.42
N PHE A 202 -14.04 29.21 21.59
CA PHE A 202 -14.29 30.06 22.75
C PHE A 202 -14.82 31.42 22.31
N SER A 203 -16.02 31.74 22.78
CA SER A 203 -16.55 33.08 22.68
C SER A 203 -15.77 34.02 23.62
N ILE A 204 -15.46 35.22 23.13
CA ILE A 204 -14.75 36.24 23.89
C ILE A 204 -15.81 37.14 24.53
N LEU A 205 -15.73 37.30 25.85
CA LEU A 205 -16.59 38.25 26.58
C LEU A 205 -16.12 39.68 26.27
N CYS A 206 -17.01 40.49 25.71
CA CYS A 206 -16.80 41.90 25.51
C CYS A 206 -17.49 42.65 26.66
N TYR A 207 -16.72 43.46 27.42
CA TYR A 207 -17.20 44.20 28.55
C TYR A 207 -17.03 45.72 28.31
N PRO A 208 -18.11 46.53 28.43
CA PRO A 208 -18.01 47.97 28.26
C PRO A 208 -17.31 48.60 29.47
N VAL A 209 -16.40 49.52 29.21
CA VAL A 209 -15.73 50.31 30.23
C VAL A 209 -16.22 51.74 30.08
N THR A 210 -16.81 52.28 31.13
CA THR A 210 -17.20 53.69 31.20
C THR A 210 -16.04 54.55 31.70
N GLU A 211 -15.99 55.84 31.32
CA GLU A 211 -14.92 56.81 31.58
C GLU A 211 -14.27 56.67 32.95
N GLY A 212 -12.92 56.58 32.98
CA GLY A 212 -12.10 56.62 34.18
C GLY A 212 -11.02 55.56 34.32
N VAL A 213 -10.97 54.54 33.45
CA VAL A 213 -9.92 53.54 33.46
C VAL A 213 -8.93 53.85 32.33
N PRO A 214 -7.60 53.96 32.61
CA PRO A 214 -6.63 54.21 31.55
C PRO A 214 -6.61 53.03 30.55
N ILE A 215 -7.08 53.27 29.33
CA ILE A 215 -7.21 52.31 28.23
C ILE A 215 -5.83 51.66 27.89
N ASP A 216 -4.76 52.40 28.07
CA ASP A 216 -3.40 51.90 27.84
C ASP A 216 -2.98 50.68 28.71
N LYS A 217 -3.55 50.58 29.93
CA LYS A 217 -3.33 49.40 30.79
C LYS A 217 -4.24 48.21 30.42
N ALA A 218 -5.39 48.49 29.87
CA ALA A 218 -6.33 47.44 29.42
C ALA A 218 -5.91 46.83 28.08
N LEU A 219 -5.36 47.64 27.16
CA LEU A 219 -4.84 47.15 25.86
C LEU A 219 -3.57 46.33 25.96
N SER A 220 -2.75 46.51 27.01
CA SER A 220 -1.52 45.73 27.20
C SER A 220 -1.73 44.29 27.66
N SER A 221 -2.94 43.88 27.96
CA SER A 221 -3.31 42.56 28.46
C SER A 221 -4.19 41.74 27.52
N ILE A 222 -4.38 42.15 26.27
CA ILE A 222 -5.16 41.37 25.29
C ILE A 222 -4.33 40.15 24.90
N LYS A 223 -4.50 39.07 25.64
CA LYS A 223 -4.11 37.71 25.22
C LYS A 223 -5.35 37.05 24.70
N VAL A 224 -5.29 36.59 23.44
CA VAL A 224 -6.37 35.78 22.85
C VAL A 224 -6.34 34.40 23.50
N GLY A 225 -7.24 34.14 24.42
CA GLY A 225 -7.34 32.87 25.15
C GLY A 225 -8.71 32.66 25.78
N THR A 226 -8.95 31.46 26.29
CA THR A 226 -10.22 31.02 26.85
C THR A 226 -10.71 31.80 28.06
N ASN A 227 -9.83 32.58 28.70
CA ASN A 227 -10.11 33.34 29.91
C ASN A 227 -9.93 34.84 29.72
N ASP A 228 -9.82 35.32 28.48
CA ASP A 228 -9.56 36.73 28.20
C ASP A 228 -10.84 37.45 27.87
N MET A 229 -10.89 38.72 28.29
CA MET A 229 -12.03 39.61 28.12
C MET A 229 -11.61 40.80 27.24
N LEU A 230 -12.40 41.13 26.23
CA LEU A 230 -12.19 42.30 25.41
C LEU A 230 -12.90 43.47 26.05
N LEU A 231 -12.14 44.51 26.43
CA LEU A 231 -12.68 45.74 26.92
C LEU A 231 -12.94 46.73 25.77
N PHE A 232 -14.10 47.33 25.70
CA PHE A 232 -14.42 48.34 24.69
C PHE A 232 -15.00 49.58 25.36
N ASP A 233 -14.83 50.74 24.74
CA ASP A 233 -15.40 51.99 25.21
C ASP A 233 -16.90 51.96 24.93
N GLY A 234 -17.70 51.92 25.99
CA GLY A 234 -19.14 51.76 25.93
C GLY A 234 -19.85 52.98 26.45
N GLU A 235 -20.90 53.42 25.76
CA GLU A 235 -21.85 54.45 26.26
C GLU A 235 -22.53 54.00 27.56
N VAL A 236 -23.03 54.95 28.32
CA VAL A 236 -23.74 54.69 29.58
C VAL A 236 -24.97 53.81 29.33
N GLY A 237 -24.89 52.54 29.85
CA GLY A 237 -25.95 51.55 29.66
C GLY A 237 -25.60 50.42 28.68
N ALA A 238 -24.41 50.44 28.07
CA ALA A 238 -23.93 49.33 27.26
C ALA A 238 -23.84 48.03 28.09
N ARG A 239 -24.31 46.92 27.51
CA ARG A 239 -24.31 45.62 28.19
C ARG A 239 -23.16 44.76 27.71
N PRO A 240 -22.58 43.93 28.59
CA PRO A 240 -21.64 42.92 28.17
C PRO A 240 -22.27 41.95 27.14
N PHE A 241 -21.50 41.55 26.14
CA PHE A 241 -21.93 40.58 25.14
C PHE A 241 -20.77 39.64 24.79
N PHE A 242 -21.09 38.50 24.20
CA PHE A 242 -20.10 37.58 23.69
C PHE A 242 -19.94 37.73 22.18
N ILE A 243 -18.71 37.86 21.73
CA ILE A 243 -18.38 37.70 20.31
C ILE A 243 -18.04 36.22 20.10
N ALA A 244 -18.84 35.57 19.27
CA ALA A 244 -18.54 34.22 18.78
C ALA A 244 -18.10 34.31 17.30
N PRO A 245 -17.05 33.60 16.89
CA PRO A 245 -16.70 33.55 15.49
C PRO A 245 -17.83 32.91 14.67
N GLU A 246 -17.94 33.30 13.40
CA GLU A 246 -18.90 32.70 12.48
C GLU A 246 -18.54 31.23 12.18
N ALA A 247 -19.50 30.32 12.37
CA ALA A 247 -19.33 28.92 12.10
C ALA A 247 -19.24 28.57 10.57
N SER A 248 -19.53 29.55 9.72
CA SER A 248 -19.60 29.41 8.26
C SER A 248 -18.30 28.90 7.65
N GLN A 249 -17.15 29.38 8.12
CA GLN A 249 -15.83 28.94 7.64
C GLN A 249 -15.53 27.49 8.00
N ALA A 250 -15.83 27.05 9.22
CA ALA A 250 -15.67 25.68 9.67
C ALA A 250 -16.56 24.71 8.86
N GLN A 251 -17.81 25.14 8.58
CA GLN A 251 -18.73 24.35 7.76
C GLN A 251 -18.26 24.22 6.31
N LEU A 252 -17.70 25.28 5.74
CA LEU A 252 -17.14 25.26 4.39
C LEU A 252 -15.97 24.26 4.29
N LEU A 253 -15.02 24.31 5.23
CA LEU A 253 -13.90 23.38 5.30
C LEU A 253 -14.40 21.93 5.48
N GLN A 254 -15.37 21.71 6.35
CA GLN A 254 -15.96 20.40 6.59
C GLN A 254 -16.64 19.84 5.32
N SER A 255 -17.39 20.68 4.59
CA SER A 255 -18.05 20.26 3.35
C SER A 255 -17.04 19.95 2.25
N GLU A 256 -15.94 20.71 2.15
CA GLU A 256 -14.86 20.45 1.20
C GLU A 256 -14.11 19.16 1.53
N ILE A 257 -13.81 18.91 2.80
CA ILE A 257 -13.21 17.64 3.26
C ILE A 257 -14.11 16.46 2.87
N GLN A 258 -15.43 16.57 3.10
CA GLN A 258 -16.37 15.51 2.75
C GLN A 258 -16.41 15.28 1.23
N ARG A 259 -16.42 16.35 0.42
CA ARG A 259 -16.36 16.27 -1.03
C ARG A 259 -15.10 15.54 -1.51
N LEU A 260 -13.94 15.84 -0.91
CA LEU A 260 -12.69 15.18 -1.23
C LEU A 260 -12.66 13.70 -0.81
N ILE A 261 -13.30 13.35 0.30
CA ILE A 261 -13.47 11.96 0.72
C ILE A 261 -14.30 11.20 -0.32
N ASP A 262 -15.40 11.77 -0.78
CA ASP A 262 -16.25 11.18 -1.81
C ASP A 262 -15.49 11.02 -3.14
N ASP A 263 -14.63 12.00 -3.50
CA ASP A 263 -13.74 11.92 -4.66
C ASP A 263 -12.73 10.76 -4.54
N VAL A 264 -12.16 10.51 -3.35
CA VAL A 264 -11.28 9.36 -3.10
C VAL A 264 -12.00 8.03 -3.41
N TYR A 265 -13.23 7.88 -2.93
CA TYR A 265 -13.99 6.65 -3.18
C TYR A 265 -14.39 6.51 -4.66
N ARG A 266 -14.70 7.61 -5.34
CA ARG A 266 -14.98 7.62 -6.78
C ARG A 266 -13.77 7.23 -7.61
N GLN A 267 -12.59 7.80 -7.30
CA GLN A 267 -11.34 7.45 -7.96
C GLN A 267 -10.94 5.99 -7.74
N ALA A 268 -11.31 5.41 -6.60
CA ALA A 268 -11.06 4.01 -6.28
C ALA A 268 -12.08 3.04 -6.90
N SER A 269 -13.07 3.53 -7.65
CA SER A 269 -14.21 2.74 -8.12
C SER A 269 -14.98 2.02 -6.99
N LEU A 270 -15.02 2.65 -5.81
CA LEU A 270 -15.65 2.13 -4.59
C LEU A 270 -16.91 2.92 -4.19
N SER A 271 -17.46 3.74 -5.08
CA SER A 271 -18.66 4.56 -4.81
C SER A 271 -19.88 3.73 -4.42
N SER A 272 -19.96 2.50 -4.90
CA SER A 272 -21.05 1.57 -4.56
C SER A 272 -20.96 1.02 -3.11
N VAL A 273 -19.76 1.00 -2.54
CA VAL A 273 -19.51 0.42 -1.21
C VAL A 273 -19.77 1.44 -0.10
N THR A 274 -19.60 2.72 -0.41
CA THR A 274 -19.95 3.80 0.50
C THR A 274 -21.42 4.13 0.27
N ALA A 275 -22.27 3.77 1.22
CA ALA A 275 -23.67 4.21 1.28
C ALA A 275 -23.76 5.72 1.52
N VAL A 276 -23.03 6.51 0.74
CA VAL A 276 -23.34 7.93 0.59
C VAL A 276 -24.72 7.94 -0.05
N GLU A 277 -25.68 8.50 0.66
CA GLU A 277 -27.08 8.69 0.23
C GLU A 277 -27.16 9.53 -1.05
N THR A 278 -26.60 9.03 -2.13
CA THR A 278 -26.94 9.53 -3.44
C THR A 278 -28.28 8.92 -3.80
N LYS A 279 -29.25 9.77 -4.13
CA LYS A 279 -30.52 9.41 -4.78
C LYS A 279 -30.27 8.79 -6.17
N ALA A 280 -29.22 7.99 -6.28
CA ALA A 280 -28.87 7.30 -7.52
C ALA A 280 -29.92 6.23 -7.81
N SER A 281 -30.38 6.19 -9.05
CA SER A 281 -31.32 5.17 -9.51
C SER A 281 -30.70 3.77 -9.34
N GLY A 282 -31.53 2.73 -9.20
CA GLY A 282 -31.04 1.35 -9.08
C GLY A 282 -30.08 0.96 -10.21
N VAL A 283 -30.29 1.48 -11.42
CA VAL A 283 -29.43 1.27 -12.60
C VAL A 283 -28.04 1.89 -12.40
N ALA A 284 -27.96 3.11 -11.86
CA ALA A 284 -26.66 3.76 -11.61
C ALA A 284 -25.85 2.98 -10.55
N LYS A 285 -26.49 2.47 -9.51
CA LYS A 285 -25.84 1.63 -8.51
C LYS A 285 -25.33 0.31 -9.11
N GLN A 286 -26.07 -0.27 -10.06
CA GLN A 286 -25.65 -1.48 -10.76
C GLN A 286 -24.40 -1.24 -11.63
N TRP A 287 -24.32 -0.11 -12.33
CA TRP A 287 -23.13 0.27 -13.10
C TRP A 287 -21.89 0.47 -12.23
N ASP A 288 -22.04 1.16 -11.11
CA ASP A 288 -20.94 1.35 -10.15
C ASP A 288 -20.43 0.01 -9.62
N PHE A 289 -21.34 -0.92 -9.40
CA PHE A 289 -21.06 -2.25 -8.93
C PHE A 289 -20.30 -3.10 -9.97
N GLU A 290 -20.75 -3.05 -11.22
CA GLU A 290 -20.09 -3.72 -12.33
C GLU A 290 -18.68 -3.18 -12.55
N ASN A 291 -18.48 -1.86 -12.45
CA ASN A 291 -17.16 -1.25 -12.56
C ASN A 291 -16.21 -1.71 -11.44
N THR A 292 -16.69 -1.77 -10.20
CA THR A 292 -15.89 -2.30 -9.08
C THR A 292 -15.52 -3.76 -9.33
N ASN A 293 -16.47 -4.59 -9.77
CA ASN A 293 -16.22 -6.00 -10.09
C ASN A 293 -15.18 -6.17 -11.19
N GLN A 294 -15.21 -5.32 -12.24
CA GLN A 294 -14.23 -5.37 -13.32
C GLN A 294 -12.82 -5.09 -12.81
N VAL A 295 -12.62 -4.04 -12.00
CA VAL A 295 -11.31 -3.71 -11.40
C VAL A 295 -10.77 -4.84 -10.54
N LEU A 296 -11.65 -5.54 -9.82
CA LEU A 296 -11.28 -6.71 -9.01
C LEU A 296 -10.95 -7.92 -9.89
N ALA A 297 -11.69 -8.15 -10.98
CA ALA A 297 -11.47 -9.25 -11.91
C ALA A 297 -10.14 -9.11 -12.64
N ASP A 298 -9.80 -7.91 -13.11
CA ASP A 298 -8.51 -7.61 -13.76
C ASP A 298 -7.33 -7.88 -12.81
N MET A 299 -7.48 -7.49 -11.55
CA MET A 299 -6.46 -7.78 -10.54
C MET A 299 -6.35 -9.28 -10.24
N ALA A 300 -7.47 -9.99 -10.17
CA ALA A 300 -7.49 -11.44 -9.99
C ALA A 300 -6.79 -12.15 -11.15
N GLU A 301 -6.95 -11.68 -12.40
CA GLU A 301 -6.26 -12.18 -13.57
C GLU A 301 -4.75 -11.97 -13.49
N ASN A 302 -4.31 -10.78 -13.13
CA ASN A 302 -2.89 -10.48 -12.94
C ASN A 302 -2.26 -11.39 -11.87
N LEU A 303 -2.96 -11.65 -10.77
CA LEU A 303 -2.50 -12.57 -9.73
C LEU A 303 -2.44 -14.01 -10.21
N GLU A 304 -3.43 -14.46 -10.99
CA GLU A 304 -3.46 -15.80 -11.58
C GLU A 304 -2.28 -16.04 -12.51
N VAL A 305 -1.99 -15.09 -13.40
CA VAL A 305 -0.84 -15.15 -14.31
C VAL A 305 0.48 -15.17 -13.54
N ALA A 306 0.59 -14.30 -12.52
CA ALA A 306 1.79 -14.21 -11.69
C ALA A 306 2.01 -15.51 -10.90
N GLU A 307 0.98 -16.06 -10.25
CA GLU A 307 1.09 -17.28 -9.47
C GLU A 307 1.45 -18.50 -10.33
N LYS A 308 0.87 -18.64 -11.53
CA LYS A 308 1.27 -19.67 -12.51
C LYS A 308 2.75 -19.55 -12.87
N LYS A 309 3.24 -18.34 -13.10
CA LYS A 309 4.64 -18.09 -13.43
C LYS A 309 5.58 -18.37 -12.26
N ILE A 310 5.17 -18.01 -11.03
CA ILE A 310 5.91 -18.33 -9.80
C ILE A 310 6.07 -19.84 -9.67
N MET A 311 4.99 -20.60 -9.82
CA MET A 311 5.03 -22.06 -9.72
C MET A 311 5.85 -22.72 -10.83
N LYS A 312 5.82 -22.17 -12.04
CA LYS A 312 6.69 -22.60 -13.13
C LYS A 312 8.17 -22.39 -12.78
N TYR A 313 8.53 -21.25 -12.19
CA TYR A 313 9.90 -20.97 -11.77
C TYR A 313 10.33 -21.82 -10.57
N TRP A 314 9.41 -22.04 -9.64
CA TRP A 314 9.62 -22.91 -8.49
C TRP A 314 9.90 -24.34 -8.92
N SER A 315 9.14 -24.90 -9.87
CA SER A 315 9.32 -26.26 -10.39
C SER A 315 10.63 -26.45 -11.16
N ALA A 316 11.11 -25.39 -11.82
CA ALA A 316 12.37 -25.43 -12.57
C ALA A 316 13.59 -25.74 -11.70
N TYR A 317 13.57 -25.42 -10.40
CA TYR A 317 14.62 -25.82 -9.46
C TYR A 317 14.73 -27.34 -9.24
N PHE A 318 13.65 -28.07 -9.51
CA PHE A 318 13.64 -29.55 -9.42
C PHE A 318 13.86 -30.22 -10.75
N GLY A 319 13.92 -29.47 -11.86
CA GLY A 319 14.02 -30.01 -13.21
C GLY A 319 12.76 -30.76 -13.67
N GLU A 320 11.63 -30.52 -13.00
CA GLU A 320 10.34 -31.14 -13.32
C GLU A 320 9.35 -30.03 -13.78
N GLU A 321 8.56 -30.33 -14.80
CA GLU A 321 7.46 -29.47 -15.22
C GLU A 321 6.18 -29.90 -14.49
N ILE A 322 5.56 -28.96 -13.76
CA ILE A 322 4.34 -29.22 -12.99
C ILE A 322 3.17 -28.57 -13.72
N ASP A 323 2.11 -29.34 -14.01
CA ASP A 323 0.86 -28.79 -14.53
C ASP A 323 0.08 -28.13 -13.40
N TYR A 324 0.51 -26.92 -13.05
CA TYR A 324 -0.11 -26.13 -12.00
C TYR A 324 -1.25 -25.28 -12.57
N LYS A 325 -2.45 -25.50 -12.05
CA LYS A 325 -3.65 -24.74 -12.40
C LYS A 325 -4.11 -23.94 -11.19
N VAL A 326 -4.33 -22.67 -11.39
CA VAL A 326 -4.93 -21.80 -10.38
C VAL A 326 -6.03 -20.99 -11.02
N ILE A 327 -7.14 -20.83 -10.30
CA ILE A 327 -8.31 -20.05 -10.73
C ILE A 327 -8.71 -19.15 -9.57
N TYR A 328 -8.58 -17.85 -9.78
CA TYR A 328 -9.06 -16.84 -8.86
C TYR A 328 -10.55 -16.54 -9.10
N PRO A 329 -11.32 -16.20 -8.06
CA PRO A 329 -12.71 -15.79 -8.22
C PRO A 329 -12.85 -14.59 -9.16
N ARG A 330 -13.92 -14.59 -10.00
CA ARG A 330 -14.25 -13.48 -10.90
C ARG A 330 -15.57 -12.81 -10.51
N ASP A 331 -16.33 -13.40 -9.61
CA ASP A 331 -17.56 -12.85 -9.04
C ASP A 331 -17.36 -12.64 -7.55
N PHE A 332 -17.42 -11.40 -7.10
CA PHE A 332 -17.07 -11.00 -5.75
C PHE A 332 -18.28 -10.79 -4.84
N GLY A 333 -19.50 -10.79 -5.39
CA GLY A 333 -20.75 -10.76 -4.62
C GLY A 333 -20.81 -9.59 -3.65
N ILE A 334 -20.39 -8.41 -4.12
CA ILE A 334 -20.37 -7.18 -3.32
C ILE A 334 -21.76 -6.57 -3.28
#